data_a58d13813fb480c4bb1e52730f692408
#
_entry.id   a58d13813fb480c4bb1e52730f692408
#
_cell.length_a   1.000
_cell.length_b   1.000
_cell.length_c   1.000
_cell.angle_alpha   90.00
_cell.angle_beta   90.00
_cell.angle_gamma   90.00
#
_symmetry.space_group_name_H-M   'P 1'
#
loop_
_entity.id
_entity.type
_entity.pdbx_description
1 polymer ?
#
loop_
_entity_poly.entity_id
_entity_poly.type
_entity_poly.pdbx_seq_one_letter_code
_entity_poly.pdbx_strand_id
1 'polypeptide(L)'
;IHYMKKILGAEPFYFNQEKKIIKKIGEIIISGKLSSGKFVKKLENNFSNFIGSKYSVAVNSGGTGLELALESLNIKDKEVLMPTQTFVATPNSVIRAGGKPIFCDIERDTGCLDPKD
;
A
#
# COMPACT_ATOMS: atom_id res chain seq x y z
N ILE A 1 32.38 -21.80 15.86
CA ILE A 1 31.81 -20.51 15.41
C ILE A 1 30.50 -20.86 14.72
N HIS A 2 29.38 -20.65 15.40
CA HIS A 2 28.05 -20.85 14.83
C HIS A 2 27.82 -19.78 13.76
N TYR A 3 27.75 -20.18 12.50
CA TYR A 3 27.27 -19.30 11.43
C TYR A 3 25.80 -18.94 11.73
N MET A 4 25.56 -17.73 12.22
CA MET A 4 24.20 -17.21 12.28
C MET A 4 23.68 -17.09 10.84
N LYS A 5 22.66 -17.88 10.51
CA LYS A 5 21.98 -17.79 9.22
C LYS A 5 21.39 -16.39 9.11
N LYS A 6 21.86 -15.58 8.15
CA LYS A 6 21.36 -14.23 7.92
C LYS A 6 19.87 -14.33 7.55
N ILE A 7 19.00 -13.82 8.41
CA ILE A 7 17.59 -13.71 8.09
C ILE A 7 17.44 -12.41 7.27
N LEU A 8 17.09 -12.54 6.00
CA LEU A 8 16.78 -11.41 5.15
C LEU A 8 15.34 -10.96 5.46
N GLY A 9 15.15 -9.66 5.70
CA GLY A 9 13.85 -9.11 6.08
C GLY A 9 12.81 -9.22 4.97
N ALA A 10 13.23 -9.11 3.71
CA ALA A 10 12.41 -9.36 2.53
C ALA A 10 13.31 -9.68 1.34
N GLU A 11 13.00 -10.73 0.62
CA GLU A 11 13.67 -11.09 -0.63
C GLU A 11 12.59 -11.28 -1.71
N PRO A 12 12.67 -10.58 -2.84
CA PRO A 12 11.70 -10.75 -3.91
C PRO A 12 11.73 -12.17 -4.45
N PHE A 13 10.60 -12.81 -4.53
CA PHE A 13 10.45 -14.14 -5.12
C PHE A 13 9.54 -14.08 -6.35
N TYR A 14 10.07 -14.42 -7.51
CA TYR A 14 9.39 -14.27 -8.79
C TYR A 14 8.77 -15.56 -9.33
N PHE A 15 8.73 -16.64 -8.56
CA PHE A 15 8.12 -17.93 -8.92
C PHE A 15 8.60 -18.47 -10.27
N ASN A 16 9.91 -18.35 -10.56
CA ASN A 16 10.52 -18.75 -11.84
C ASN A 16 9.91 -18.02 -13.07
N GLN A 17 9.41 -16.81 -12.89
CA GLN A 17 8.83 -15.97 -13.94
C GLN A 17 9.78 -14.87 -14.45
N GLU A 18 11.05 -14.87 -14.04
CA GLU A 18 12.01 -13.79 -14.28
C GLU A 18 12.11 -13.46 -15.79
N LYS A 19 12.27 -14.48 -16.64
CA LYS A 19 12.36 -14.28 -18.10
C LYS A 19 11.11 -13.61 -18.68
N LYS A 20 9.92 -14.00 -18.17
CA LYS A 20 8.64 -13.45 -18.60
C LYS A 20 8.48 -12.00 -18.13
N ILE A 21 8.92 -11.71 -16.91
CA ILE A 21 8.90 -10.35 -16.33
C ILE A 21 9.83 -9.44 -17.14
N ILE A 22 11.08 -9.86 -17.39
CA ILE A 22 12.05 -9.10 -18.19
C ILE A 22 11.50 -8.79 -19.58
N LYS A 23 10.87 -9.77 -20.26
CA LYS A 23 10.24 -9.53 -21.56
C LYS A 23 9.16 -8.45 -21.49
N LYS A 24 8.30 -8.48 -20.45
CA LYS A 24 7.24 -7.49 -20.24
C LYS A 24 7.77 -6.10 -19.93
N ILE A 25 8.82 -6.01 -19.13
CA ILE A 25 9.51 -4.74 -18.86
C ILE A 25 10.08 -4.18 -20.15
N GLY A 26 10.70 -5.02 -20.99
CA GLY A 26 11.20 -4.60 -22.31
C GLY A 26 10.09 -4.03 -23.20
N GLU A 27 8.91 -4.67 -23.27
CA GLU A 27 7.75 -4.16 -24.01
C GLU A 27 7.29 -2.77 -23.49
N ILE A 28 7.34 -2.55 -22.17
CA ILE A 28 6.96 -1.26 -21.55
C ILE A 28 7.95 -0.17 -21.95
N ILE A 29 9.26 -0.45 -21.82
CA ILE A 29 10.33 0.50 -22.17
C ILE A 29 10.23 0.92 -23.64
N ILE A 30 10.10 -0.05 -24.54
CA ILE A 30 9.98 0.20 -25.99
C ILE A 30 8.72 1.02 -26.30
N SER A 31 7.63 0.83 -25.57
CA SER A 31 6.39 1.58 -25.77
C SER A 31 6.45 3.05 -25.36
N GLY A 32 7.45 3.45 -24.56
CA GLY A 32 7.58 4.78 -23.96
C GLY A 32 6.52 5.12 -22.90
N LYS A 33 5.56 4.22 -22.62
CA LYS A 33 4.47 4.45 -21.64
C LYS A 33 4.86 3.91 -20.27
N LEU A 34 5.72 4.65 -19.55
CA LEU A 34 6.35 4.20 -18.32
C LEU A 34 5.49 4.41 -17.08
N SER A 35 4.61 5.41 -17.04
CA SER A 35 3.79 5.77 -15.87
C SER A 35 2.36 5.23 -15.90
N SER A 36 1.81 5.06 -17.10
CA SER A 36 0.46 4.54 -17.30
C SER A 36 0.38 3.75 -18.60
N GLY A 37 -0.50 2.75 -18.68
CA GLY A 37 -0.64 1.99 -19.90
C GLY A 37 -1.42 0.69 -19.72
N LYS A 38 -1.34 -0.19 -20.74
CA LYS A 38 -2.11 -1.45 -20.78
C LYS A 38 -1.88 -2.37 -19.57
N PHE A 39 -0.66 -2.36 -19.00
CA PHE A 39 -0.34 -3.23 -17.86
C PHE A 39 -0.95 -2.71 -16.55
N VAL A 40 -0.98 -1.38 -16.35
CA VAL A 40 -1.65 -0.76 -15.20
C VAL A 40 -3.15 -1.06 -15.26
N LYS A 41 -3.80 -0.78 -16.40
CA LYS A 41 -5.22 -1.09 -16.60
C LYS A 41 -5.54 -2.57 -16.38
N LYS A 42 -4.66 -3.47 -16.85
CA LYS A 42 -4.83 -4.90 -16.65
C LYS A 42 -4.71 -5.28 -15.17
N LEU A 43 -3.75 -4.68 -14.44
CA LEU A 43 -3.61 -4.89 -13.00
C LEU A 43 -4.88 -4.44 -12.26
N GLU A 44 -5.35 -3.22 -12.52
CA GLU A 44 -6.56 -2.66 -11.90
C GLU A 44 -7.79 -3.54 -12.15
N ASN A 45 -8.02 -3.95 -13.39
CA ASN A 45 -9.14 -4.83 -13.74
C ASN A 45 -9.03 -6.22 -13.07
N ASN A 46 -7.83 -6.83 -13.09
CA ASN A 46 -7.65 -8.13 -12.48
C ASN A 46 -7.82 -8.06 -10.97
N PHE A 47 -7.32 -7.01 -10.33
CA PHE A 47 -7.41 -6.84 -8.90
C PHE A 47 -8.85 -6.55 -8.46
N SER A 48 -9.57 -5.66 -9.16
CA SER A 48 -10.99 -5.40 -8.87
C SER A 48 -11.83 -6.68 -9.00
N ASN A 49 -11.60 -7.49 -10.03
CA ASN A 49 -12.27 -8.77 -10.19
C ASN A 49 -11.95 -9.76 -9.07
N PHE A 50 -10.66 -9.81 -8.65
CA PHE A 50 -10.21 -10.72 -7.60
C PHE A 50 -10.82 -10.42 -6.24
N ILE A 51 -10.93 -9.13 -5.86
CA ILE A 51 -11.48 -8.70 -4.57
C ILE A 51 -13.00 -8.43 -4.63
N GLY A 52 -13.64 -8.50 -5.81
CA GLY A 52 -15.06 -8.22 -5.97
C GLY A 52 -15.43 -6.75 -5.89
N SER A 53 -14.48 -5.82 -6.05
CA SER A 53 -14.76 -4.38 -6.08
C SER A 53 -15.16 -3.92 -7.48
N LYS A 54 -15.93 -2.83 -7.56
CA LYS A 54 -16.32 -2.23 -8.85
C LYS A 54 -15.13 -1.62 -9.57
N TYR A 55 -14.19 -1.03 -8.83
CA TYR A 55 -13.01 -0.35 -9.35
C TYR A 55 -11.79 -0.64 -8.47
N SER A 56 -10.61 -0.53 -9.06
CA SER A 56 -9.35 -0.41 -8.34
C SER A 56 -8.45 0.59 -9.03
N VAL A 57 -7.58 1.23 -8.28
CA VAL A 57 -6.64 2.24 -8.77
C VAL A 57 -5.25 1.85 -8.31
N ALA A 58 -4.33 1.70 -9.26
CA ALA A 58 -2.93 1.42 -8.95
C ALA A 58 -2.22 2.70 -8.52
N VAL A 59 -1.51 2.63 -7.41
CA VAL A 59 -0.71 3.73 -6.85
C VAL A 59 0.73 3.27 -6.64
N ASN A 60 1.63 4.21 -6.47
CA ASN A 60 3.06 3.92 -6.31
C ASN A 60 3.44 3.42 -4.91
N SER A 61 2.61 3.67 -3.90
CA SER A 61 2.84 3.23 -2.52
C SER A 61 1.53 3.11 -1.73
N GLY A 62 1.57 2.34 -0.63
CA GLY A 62 0.44 2.27 0.31
C GLY A 62 0.11 3.62 0.95
N GLY A 63 1.13 4.45 1.25
CA GLY A 63 0.93 5.81 1.76
C GLY A 63 0.12 6.68 0.81
N THR A 64 0.45 6.67 -0.49
CA THR A 64 -0.34 7.38 -1.51
C THR A 64 -1.77 6.84 -1.59
N GLY A 65 -1.95 5.52 -1.47
CA GLY A 65 -3.27 4.90 -1.45
C GLY A 65 -4.12 5.37 -0.28
N LEU A 66 -3.53 5.44 0.92
CA LEU A 66 -4.18 5.96 2.12
C LEU A 66 -4.54 7.44 1.96
N GLU A 67 -3.61 8.26 1.48
CA GLU A 67 -3.83 9.70 1.25
C GLU A 67 -5.02 9.94 0.31
N LEU A 68 -5.04 9.30 -0.86
CA LEU A 68 -6.13 9.42 -1.82
C LEU A 68 -7.47 8.92 -1.27
N ALA A 69 -7.47 7.83 -0.51
CA ALA A 69 -8.68 7.33 0.14
C ALA A 69 -9.23 8.34 1.14
N LEU A 70 -8.37 8.91 1.98
CA LEU A 70 -8.75 9.91 2.97
C LEU A 70 -9.22 11.22 2.33
N GLU A 71 -8.57 11.67 1.26
CA GLU A 71 -9.01 12.83 0.48
C GLU A 71 -10.41 12.60 -0.11
N SER A 72 -10.68 11.41 -0.65
CA SER A 72 -11.99 11.07 -1.20
C SER A 72 -13.12 11.12 -0.17
N LEU A 73 -12.80 10.93 1.11
CA LEU A 73 -13.73 11.05 2.25
C LEU A 73 -13.88 12.49 2.78
N ASN A 74 -13.13 13.43 2.20
CA ASN A 74 -13.14 14.83 2.62
C ASN A 74 -12.93 15.01 4.14
N ILE A 75 -11.80 14.51 4.63
CA ILE A 75 -11.44 14.52 6.06
C ILE A 75 -10.81 15.84 6.54
N LYS A 76 -10.80 16.87 5.72
CA LYS A 76 -10.22 18.15 6.08
C LYS A 76 -10.77 18.63 7.44
N ASP A 77 -9.86 18.99 8.34
CA ASP A 77 -10.13 19.43 9.73
C ASP A 77 -10.81 18.38 10.64
N LYS A 78 -11.02 17.15 10.16
CA LYS A 78 -11.59 16.05 10.95
C LYS A 78 -10.51 15.27 11.69
N GLU A 79 -10.90 14.72 12.83
CA GLU A 79 -10.07 13.79 13.59
C GLU A 79 -10.17 12.39 12.99
N VAL A 80 -9.01 11.71 12.92
CA VAL A 80 -8.90 10.34 12.42
C VAL A 80 -8.17 9.50 13.46
N LEU A 81 -8.91 8.57 14.06
CA LEU A 81 -8.37 7.64 15.05
C LEU A 81 -7.43 6.63 14.39
N MET A 82 -6.32 6.34 15.04
CA MET A 82 -5.35 5.36 14.58
C MET A 82 -4.57 4.76 15.75
N PRO A 83 -4.08 3.52 15.63
CA PRO A 83 -3.28 2.91 16.67
C PRO A 83 -1.92 3.60 16.79
N THR A 84 -1.39 3.70 18.02
CA THR A 84 -0.03 4.20 18.28
C THR A 84 1.04 3.33 17.60
N GLN A 85 0.81 2.02 17.52
CA GLN A 85 1.69 1.09 16.83
C GLN A 85 1.33 0.99 15.34
N THR A 86 1.83 1.92 14.56
CA THR A 86 1.62 1.93 13.10
C THR A 86 2.86 2.44 12.36
N PHE A 87 2.90 2.19 11.06
CA PHE A 87 3.95 2.75 10.21
C PHE A 87 3.72 4.25 10.00
N VAL A 88 4.80 5.02 9.95
CA VAL A 88 4.77 6.49 9.83
C VAL A 88 3.94 7.02 8.64
N ALA A 89 3.73 6.22 7.60
CA ALA A 89 2.88 6.62 6.48
C ALA A 89 1.40 6.82 6.89
N THR A 90 0.92 6.14 7.94
CA THR A 90 -0.47 6.25 8.39
C THR A 90 -0.80 7.66 8.90
N PRO A 91 -0.13 8.22 9.93
CA PRO A 91 -0.39 9.58 10.37
C PRO A 91 -0.04 10.62 9.29
N ASN A 92 1.02 10.40 8.52
CA ASN A 92 1.39 11.33 7.44
C ASN A 92 0.31 11.44 6.36
N SER A 93 -0.35 10.34 6.01
CA SER A 93 -1.45 10.35 5.04
C SER A 93 -2.65 11.16 5.55
N VAL A 94 -2.96 11.08 6.85
CA VAL A 94 -4.02 11.89 7.46
C VAL A 94 -3.68 13.38 7.41
N ILE A 95 -2.45 13.75 7.80
CA ILE A 95 -2.00 15.13 7.77
C ILE A 95 -2.04 15.70 6.34
N ARG A 96 -1.57 14.94 5.36
CA ARG A 96 -1.56 15.35 3.95
C ARG A 96 -2.96 15.52 3.38
N ALA A 97 -3.91 14.68 3.78
CA ALA A 97 -5.31 14.83 3.43
C ALA A 97 -6.04 15.94 4.22
N GLY A 98 -5.31 16.71 5.05
CA GLY A 98 -5.85 17.83 5.83
C GLY A 98 -6.57 17.43 7.12
N GLY A 99 -6.50 16.17 7.55
CA GLY A 99 -7.06 15.68 8.79
C GLY A 99 -6.13 15.86 10.00
N LYS A 100 -6.63 15.51 11.17
CA LYS A 100 -5.91 15.53 12.45
C LYS A 100 -5.74 14.09 12.94
N PRO A 101 -4.53 13.52 12.98
CA PRO A 101 -4.33 12.19 13.52
C PRO A 101 -4.52 12.19 15.05
N ILE A 102 -5.33 11.29 15.55
CA ILE A 102 -5.54 11.02 16.97
C ILE A 102 -5.04 9.61 17.25
N PHE A 103 -4.04 9.51 18.09
CA PHE A 103 -3.47 8.23 18.46
C PHE A 103 -4.23 7.63 19.64
N CYS A 104 -4.60 6.38 19.49
CA CYS A 104 -5.25 5.56 20.52
C CYS A 104 -4.35 4.38 20.88
N ASP A 105 -4.53 3.84 22.07
CA ASP A 105 -3.82 2.65 22.51
C ASP A 105 -4.23 1.41 21.72
N ILE A 106 -3.48 0.34 21.89
CA ILE A 106 -3.71 -0.94 21.19
C ILE A 106 -4.08 -2.03 22.20
N GLU A 107 -4.96 -2.91 21.78
CA GLU A 107 -5.22 -4.13 22.53
C GLU A 107 -3.97 -5.02 22.53
N ARG A 108 -3.58 -5.48 23.70
CA ARG A 108 -2.36 -6.27 23.89
C ARG A 108 -2.35 -7.57 23.09
N ASP A 109 -3.49 -8.21 22.94
CA ASP A 109 -3.57 -9.54 22.33
C ASP A 109 -3.69 -9.48 20.81
N THR A 110 -4.32 -8.46 20.25
CA THR A 110 -4.56 -8.34 18.82
C THR A 110 -3.61 -7.35 18.13
N GLY A 111 -3.05 -6.39 18.88
CA GLY A 111 -2.29 -5.27 18.31
C GLY A 111 -3.16 -4.29 17.51
N CYS A 112 -4.47 -4.46 17.54
CA CYS A 112 -5.41 -3.55 16.91
C CYS A 112 -5.74 -2.38 17.85
N LEU A 113 -6.38 -1.35 17.31
CA LEU A 113 -6.86 -0.20 18.07
C LEU A 113 -7.78 -0.67 19.21
N ASP A 114 -7.55 -0.19 20.43
CA ASP A 114 -8.40 -0.50 21.59
C ASP A 114 -9.66 0.38 21.55
N PRO A 115 -10.87 -0.21 21.40
CA PRO A 115 -12.10 0.56 21.35
C PRO A 115 -12.53 1.16 22.69
N LYS A 116 -11.79 0.88 23.78
CA LYS A 116 -12.05 1.43 25.11
C LYS A 116 -11.25 2.69 25.42
N ASP A 117 -10.22 2.99 24.62
CA ASP A 117 -9.46 4.21 24.69
C ASP A 117 -10.12 5.30 23.82
#